data_a9198a5ab2f0d51a270dccc85868e9fc
#
_entry.id   a9198a5ab2f0d51a270dccc85868e9fc
#
_cell.length_a   1.000
_cell.length_b   1.000
_cell.length_c   1.000
_cell.angle_alpha   90.00
_cell.angle_beta   90.00
_cell.angle_gamma   90.00
#
_symmetry.space_group_name_H-M   'P 1'
#
loop_
_entity.id
_entity.type
_entity.pdbx_description
1 polymer ?
#
loop_
_entity_poly.entity_id
_entity_poly.type
_entity_poly.pdbx_seq_one_letter_code
_entity_poly.pdbx_strand_id
1 'polypeptide(L)'
;FLRVRGGGMIGLTLSSMLELKAKANQSSAPGWGKAKSIIMVYLQGGPSHLDLWDPKKNVPDNVRSAFDTIPTKIPGVHFTEILPELAKINDKFTLMRAVSYEPNGLFNHTAAIYQMMTGYTTDKVSPSGQLEPPSPKDFPNFGSNIVRLKPPTEPMLPFVMLPRPLQESNVVGKGGTGGFLGRAYDPYTLYPSGGDMDMQKMTRIKIDDLQLLPDVFATRLERRASLRETISKKMNKVEEAVKDYKLNEYYDQALNLIISGKAREAFALD
;
A
#
# COMPACT_ATOMS: atom_id res chain seq x y z
N PHE A 1 2.48 -2.74 -18.10
CA PHE A 1 1.60 -3.28 -19.14
C PHE A 1 0.25 -3.60 -18.51
N LEU A 2 -0.76 -2.75 -18.71
CA LEU A 2 -2.14 -3.03 -18.36
C LEU A 2 -2.67 -4.08 -19.35
N ARG A 3 -2.90 -5.30 -18.91
CA ARG A 3 -3.68 -6.26 -19.69
C ARG A 3 -5.17 -5.91 -19.56
N VAL A 4 -5.70 -5.13 -20.48
CA VAL A 4 -7.14 -4.95 -20.63
C VAL A 4 -7.66 -6.13 -21.46
N ARG A 5 -7.90 -7.27 -20.82
CA ARG A 5 -8.69 -8.35 -21.43
C ARG A 5 -10.17 -8.04 -21.22
N GLY A 6 -10.89 -7.83 -22.28
CA GLY A 6 -12.34 -7.66 -22.26
C GLY A 6 -12.87 -6.23 -22.35
N GLY A 7 -12.02 -5.22 -22.50
CA GLY A 7 -12.47 -3.82 -22.63
C GLY A 7 -13.31 -3.51 -23.87
N GLY A 8 -13.33 -4.41 -24.86
CA GLY A 8 -14.13 -4.23 -26.08
C GLY A 8 -15.65 -4.28 -25.87
N MET A 9 -16.12 -4.93 -24.81
CA MET A 9 -17.55 -4.97 -24.47
C MET A 9 -18.06 -3.71 -23.75
N ILE A 10 -17.17 -2.90 -23.19
CA ILE A 10 -17.53 -1.69 -22.42
C ILE A 10 -17.18 -0.41 -23.22
N GLY A 11 -16.77 -0.55 -24.48
CA GLY A 11 -16.40 0.61 -25.32
C GLY A 11 -15.10 1.31 -24.95
N LEU A 12 -14.32 0.81 -23.96
CA LEU A 12 -13.03 1.35 -23.59
C LEU A 12 -11.91 0.62 -24.36
N THR A 13 -11.52 1.18 -25.47
CA THR A 13 -10.35 0.72 -26.24
C THR A 13 -9.08 1.43 -25.75
N LEU A 14 -7.91 0.92 -26.11
CA LEU A 14 -6.63 1.61 -25.81
C LEU A 14 -6.62 3.02 -26.42
N SER A 15 -7.17 3.18 -27.62
CA SER A 15 -7.30 4.49 -28.27
C SER A 15 -8.22 5.43 -27.48
N SER A 16 -9.38 4.97 -27.00
CA SER A 16 -10.24 5.80 -26.16
C SER A 16 -9.62 6.13 -24.79
N MET A 17 -8.83 5.22 -24.21
CA MET A 17 -8.06 5.54 -23.00
C MET A 17 -6.96 6.58 -23.26
N LEU A 18 -6.26 6.49 -24.39
CA LEU A 18 -5.25 7.48 -24.76
C LEU A 18 -5.89 8.83 -25.08
N GLU A 19 -7.05 8.83 -25.72
CA GLU A 19 -7.84 10.04 -25.98
C GLU A 19 -8.35 10.67 -24.67
N LEU A 20 -8.89 9.87 -23.75
CA LEU A 20 -9.27 10.33 -22.42
C LEU A 20 -8.08 10.89 -21.64
N LYS A 21 -6.91 10.25 -21.74
CA LYS A 21 -5.68 10.75 -21.14
C LYS A 21 -5.22 12.06 -21.76
N ALA A 22 -5.33 12.20 -23.09
CA ALA A 22 -5.01 13.45 -23.77
C ALA A 22 -5.98 14.57 -23.39
N LYS A 23 -7.29 14.27 -23.33
CA LYS A 23 -8.33 15.20 -22.87
C LYS A 23 -8.15 15.57 -21.38
N ALA A 24 -7.79 14.62 -20.54
CA ALA A 24 -7.49 14.87 -19.11
C ALA A 24 -6.26 15.75 -18.93
N ASN A 25 -5.25 15.63 -19.78
CA ASN A 25 -4.09 16.53 -19.77
C ASN A 25 -4.44 17.96 -20.25
N GLN A 26 -5.49 18.12 -21.06
CA GLN A 26 -6.01 19.41 -21.50
C GLN A 26 -7.03 19.99 -20.51
N SER A 27 -7.74 19.14 -19.76
CA SER A 27 -8.65 19.61 -18.72
C SER A 27 -7.86 19.85 -17.45
N SER A 28 -7.65 21.12 -17.11
CA SER A 28 -7.17 21.56 -15.82
C SER A 28 -8.24 21.33 -14.73
N ALA A 29 -8.73 20.08 -14.61
CA ALA A 29 -9.65 19.75 -13.54
C ALA A 29 -8.99 20.11 -12.21
N PRO A 30 -9.64 20.87 -11.33
CA PRO A 30 -9.08 21.26 -10.05
C PRO A 30 -8.58 20.04 -9.30
N GLY A 31 -7.29 20.01 -8.96
CA GLY A 31 -6.69 18.92 -8.19
C GLY A 31 -6.05 17.79 -8.99
N TRP A 32 -6.24 17.70 -10.32
CA TRP A 32 -5.60 16.64 -11.13
C TRP A 32 -4.06 16.73 -11.06
N GLY A 33 -3.43 15.60 -10.72
CA GLY A 33 -1.97 15.51 -10.61
C GLY A 33 -1.35 16.24 -9.42
N LYS A 34 -2.15 16.85 -8.54
CA LYS A 34 -1.68 17.61 -7.37
C LYS A 34 -1.55 16.78 -6.11
N ALA A 35 -2.01 15.53 -6.10
CA ALA A 35 -1.87 14.65 -4.95
C ALA A 35 -0.40 14.42 -4.62
N LYS A 36 -0.03 14.69 -3.38
CA LYS A 36 1.34 14.54 -2.86
C LYS A 36 1.49 13.28 -2.02
N SER A 37 0.40 12.76 -1.48
CA SER A 37 0.39 11.56 -0.63
C SER A 37 -0.85 10.71 -0.92
N ILE A 38 -0.75 9.43 -0.62
CA ILE A 38 -1.82 8.45 -0.77
C ILE A 38 -1.99 7.74 0.56
N ILE A 39 -3.22 7.70 1.06
CA ILE A 39 -3.58 6.89 2.21
C ILE A 39 -4.53 5.80 1.71
N MET A 40 -4.13 4.54 1.88
CA MET A 40 -4.98 3.39 1.58
C MET A 40 -5.53 2.81 2.87
N VAL A 41 -6.85 2.83 3.02
CA VAL A 41 -7.53 2.12 4.11
C VAL A 41 -7.97 0.76 3.59
N TYR A 42 -7.22 -0.26 3.97
CA TYR A 42 -7.48 -1.64 3.54
C TYR A 42 -8.35 -2.36 4.58
N LEU A 43 -9.57 -2.68 4.18
CA LEU A 43 -10.52 -3.40 5.02
C LEU A 43 -10.34 -4.90 4.80
N GLN A 44 -9.38 -5.48 5.52
CA GLN A 44 -9.10 -6.91 5.45
C GLN A 44 -10.29 -7.71 6.02
N GLY A 45 -10.55 -8.88 5.41
CA GLY A 45 -11.64 -9.76 5.83
C GLY A 45 -12.90 -9.63 4.98
N GLY A 46 -12.94 -8.65 4.07
CA GLY A 46 -14.04 -8.53 3.09
C GLY A 46 -15.38 -8.21 3.74
N PRO A 47 -15.56 -7.01 4.32
CA PRO A 47 -16.85 -6.61 4.84
C PRO A 47 -17.93 -6.68 3.76
N SER A 48 -19.12 -7.14 4.13
CA SER A 48 -20.24 -7.36 3.22
C SER A 48 -20.61 -6.06 2.50
N HIS A 49 -20.57 -6.06 1.17
CA HIS A 49 -20.98 -4.89 0.38
C HIS A 49 -22.46 -4.58 0.54
N LEU A 50 -23.30 -5.61 0.72
CA LEU A 50 -24.74 -5.47 0.93
C LEU A 50 -25.05 -4.73 2.22
N ASP A 51 -24.19 -4.92 3.23
CA ASP A 51 -24.34 -4.32 4.56
C ASP A 51 -23.68 -2.94 4.67
N LEU A 52 -23.04 -2.45 3.60
CA LEU A 52 -22.32 -1.19 3.59
C LEU A 52 -22.77 -0.25 2.48
N TRP A 53 -22.06 -0.27 1.36
CA TRP A 53 -22.19 0.74 0.29
C TRP A 53 -23.15 0.35 -0.83
N ASP A 54 -23.55 -0.92 -0.90
CA ASP A 54 -24.33 -1.43 -2.02
C ASP A 54 -25.56 -2.24 -1.57
N PRO A 55 -26.42 -1.68 -0.71
CA PRO A 55 -27.63 -2.36 -0.30
C PRO A 55 -28.54 -2.59 -1.50
N LYS A 56 -29.00 -3.82 -1.68
CA LYS A 56 -29.93 -4.21 -2.74
C LYS A 56 -31.36 -4.21 -2.20
N LYS A 57 -32.21 -3.34 -2.73
CA LYS A 57 -33.62 -3.24 -2.27
C LYS A 57 -34.52 -4.36 -2.80
N ASN A 58 -34.23 -4.85 -4.01
CA ASN A 58 -35.09 -5.80 -4.73
C ASN A 58 -34.40 -7.18 -4.79
N VAL A 59 -34.04 -7.73 -3.66
CA VAL A 59 -33.43 -9.05 -3.55
C VAL A 59 -34.24 -9.92 -2.58
N PRO A 60 -34.18 -11.26 -2.70
CA PRO A 60 -34.79 -12.17 -1.74
C PRO A 60 -34.32 -11.91 -0.32
N ASP A 61 -35.17 -12.21 0.68
CA ASP A 61 -34.87 -11.93 2.09
C ASP A 61 -33.60 -12.60 2.61
N ASN A 62 -33.25 -13.75 2.06
CA ASN A 62 -32.04 -14.48 2.43
C ASN A 62 -30.73 -13.86 1.93
N VAL A 63 -30.79 -12.82 1.09
CA VAL A 63 -29.62 -12.05 0.62
C VAL A 63 -29.75 -10.56 0.91
N ARG A 64 -30.84 -10.14 1.55
CA ARG A 64 -31.04 -8.76 1.97
C ARG A 64 -30.15 -8.43 3.15
N SER A 65 -29.63 -7.20 3.18
CA SER A 65 -28.99 -6.65 4.39
C SER A 65 -29.94 -6.67 5.58
N ALA A 66 -29.41 -6.96 6.76
CA ALA A 66 -30.12 -6.81 8.01
C ALA A 66 -30.32 -5.33 8.43
N PHE A 67 -29.60 -4.41 7.77
CA PHE A 67 -29.64 -2.98 8.04
C PHE A 67 -30.58 -2.26 7.08
N ASP A 68 -31.24 -1.23 7.59
CA ASP A 68 -32.06 -0.35 6.78
C ASP A 68 -31.20 0.53 5.85
N THR A 69 -31.85 1.02 4.80
CA THR A 69 -31.19 1.88 3.82
C THR A 69 -31.48 3.34 4.08
N ILE A 70 -30.47 4.18 4.02
CA ILE A 70 -30.56 5.62 4.11
C ILE A 70 -30.26 6.28 2.76
N PRO A 71 -30.90 7.41 2.42
CA PRO A 71 -30.52 8.17 1.24
C PRO A 71 -29.15 8.80 1.43
N THR A 72 -28.43 8.96 0.33
CA THR A 72 -27.17 9.68 0.32
C THR A 72 -27.36 11.08 -0.26
N LYS A 73 -26.28 11.87 -0.30
CA LYS A 73 -26.29 13.20 -0.91
C LYS A 73 -26.53 13.15 -2.42
N ILE A 74 -26.20 12.04 -3.08
CA ILE A 74 -26.48 11.83 -4.51
C ILE A 74 -27.87 11.20 -4.64
N PRO A 75 -28.82 11.86 -5.32
CA PRO A 75 -30.17 11.32 -5.52
C PRO A 75 -30.15 9.93 -6.14
N GLY A 76 -30.98 9.02 -5.61
CA GLY A 76 -31.08 7.64 -6.08
C GLY A 76 -30.00 6.68 -5.58
N VAL A 77 -28.95 7.17 -4.95
CA VAL A 77 -27.92 6.36 -4.29
C VAL A 77 -28.26 6.18 -2.82
N HIS A 78 -28.15 4.95 -2.33
CA HIS A 78 -28.43 4.59 -0.95
C HIS A 78 -27.26 3.83 -0.34
N PHE A 79 -27.00 4.06 0.91
CA PHE A 79 -26.11 3.25 1.76
C PHE A 79 -26.96 2.61 2.86
N THR A 80 -26.35 1.73 3.64
CA THR A 80 -26.99 1.25 4.85
C THR A 80 -26.86 2.28 5.98
N GLU A 81 -27.77 2.19 6.95
CA GLU A 81 -27.85 3.11 8.09
C GLU A 81 -26.59 3.15 8.97
N ILE A 82 -25.72 2.13 8.87
CA ILE A 82 -24.46 2.12 9.62
C ILE A 82 -23.37 3.05 9.03
N LEU A 83 -23.62 3.66 7.87
CA LEU A 83 -22.69 4.58 7.21
C LEU A 83 -23.25 6.01 7.05
N PRO A 84 -23.81 6.63 8.10
CA PRO A 84 -24.50 7.92 7.98
C PRO A 84 -23.57 9.06 7.58
N GLU A 85 -22.32 9.04 8.04
CA GLU A 85 -21.37 10.11 7.72
C GLU A 85 -20.85 9.99 6.27
N LEU A 86 -20.62 8.77 5.77
CA LEU A 86 -20.25 8.57 4.38
C LEU A 86 -21.41 8.92 3.43
N ALA A 87 -22.65 8.66 3.83
CA ALA A 87 -23.83 9.03 3.05
C ALA A 87 -23.94 10.55 2.83
N LYS A 88 -23.50 11.37 3.80
CA LYS A 88 -23.50 12.84 3.70
C LYS A 88 -22.45 13.39 2.72
N ILE A 89 -21.42 12.64 2.44
CA ILE A 89 -20.25 13.10 1.67
C ILE A 89 -19.97 12.26 0.43
N ASN A 90 -20.91 11.41 -0.02
CA ASN A 90 -20.67 10.53 -1.15
C ASN A 90 -20.50 11.25 -2.49
N ASP A 91 -20.78 12.54 -2.56
CA ASP A 91 -20.44 13.43 -3.68
C ASP A 91 -18.96 13.78 -3.78
N LYS A 92 -18.16 13.44 -2.75
CA LYS A 92 -16.72 13.75 -2.67
C LYS A 92 -15.81 12.58 -3.00
N PHE A 93 -16.36 11.41 -3.24
CA PHE A 93 -15.58 10.21 -3.58
C PHE A 93 -16.28 9.37 -4.65
N THR A 94 -15.51 8.53 -5.32
CA THR A 94 -16.02 7.61 -6.33
C THR A 94 -16.18 6.23 -5.74
N LEU A 95 -17.40 5.66 -5.86
CA LEU A 95 -17.69 4.30 -5.44
C LEU A 95 -17.71 3.37 -6.66
N MET A 96 -16.80 2.41 -6.70
CA MET A 96 -16.69 1.40 -7.74
C MET A 96 -17.29 0.07 -7.25
N ARG A 97 -18.59 -0.15 -7.50
CA ARG A 97 -19.33 -1.32 -7.01
C ARG A 97 -19.15 -2.60 -7.83
N ALA A 98 -18.67 -2.48 -9.06
CA ALA A 98 -18.53 -3.61 -9.99
C ALA A 98 -17.10 -4.17 -10.06
N VAL A 99 -16.27 -3.96 -9.04
CA VAL A 99 -14.93 -4.54 -8.98
C VAL A 99 -15.03 -6.00 -8.58
N SER A 100 -14.35 -6.87 -9.31
CA SER A 100 -14.33 -8.31 -9.08
C SER A 100 -12.92 -8.86 -9.29
N TYR A 101 -12.68 -10.06 -8.78
CA TYR A 101 -11.44 -10.79 -9.02
C TYR A 101 -11.45 -11.51 -10.37
N GLU A 102 -10.26 -11.72 -10.93
CA GLU A 102 -10.07 -12.60 -12.07
C GLU A 102 -8.92 -13.59 -11.77
N PRO A 103 -9.10 -14.91 -11.93
CA PRO A 103 -10.34 -15.56 -12.33
C PRO A 103 -11.42 -15.51 -11.25
N ASN A 104 -12.68 -15.55 -11.68
CA ASN A 104 -13.82 -15.64 -10.76
C ASN A 104 -13.67 -16.85 -9.84
N GLY A 105 -13.94 -16.67 -8.55
CA GLY A 105 -13.85 -17.76 -7.58
C GLY A 105 -12.48 -17.91 -6.90
N LEU A 106 -11.72 -16.84 -6.79
CA LEU A 106 -10.49 -16.84 -6.00
C LEU A 106 -10.83 -16.93 -4.51
N PHE A 107 -10.90 -18.14 -3.98
CA PHE A 107 -11.34 -18.42 -2.61
C PHE A 107 -10.25 -18.26 -1.55
N ASN A 108 -9.04 -17.88 -1.94
CA ASN A 108 -7.92 -17.73 -1.02
C ASN A 108 -7.72 -16.26 -0.68
N HIS A 109 -7.83 -15.90 0.61
CA HIS A 109 -7.69 -14.53 1.10
C HIS A 109 -6.39 -13.87 0.66
N THR A 110 -5.33 -14.60 0.65
CA THR A 110 -3.98 -14.08 0.40
C THR A 110 -3.68 -13.93 -1.07
N ALA A 111 -4.24 -14.78 -1.92
CA ALA A 111 -4.24 -14.58 -3.36
C ALA A 111 -5.04 -13.32 -3.73
N ALA A 112 -6.16 -13.07 -3.03
CA ALA A 112 -6.93 -11.85 -3.17
C ALA A 112 -6.15 -10.60 -2.72
N ILE A 113 -5.46 -10.66 -1.58
CA ILE A 113 -4.56 -9.59 -1.12
C ILE A 113 -3.49 -9.30 -2.16
N TYR A 114 -2.83 -10.34 -2.67
CA TYR A 114 -1.80 -10.16 -3.69
C TYR A 114 -2.34 -9.46 -4.94
N GLN A 115 -3.50 -9.89 -5.44
CA GLN A 115 -4.13 -9.27 -6.60
C GLN A 115 -4.52 -7.81 -6.34
N MET A 116 -5.08 -7.51 -5.17
CA MET A 116 -5.45 -6.14 -4.79
C MET A 116 -4.24 -5.22 -4.68
N MET A 117 -3.12 -5.72 -4.14
CA MET A 117 -1.94 -4.90 -3.88
C MET A 117 -1.00 -4.77 -5.07
N THR A 118 -1.05 -5.70 -6.02
CA THR A 118 -0.10 -5.74 -7.15
C THR A 118 -0.78 -5.58 -8.50
N GLY A 119 -2.07 -5.87 -8.62
CA GLY A 119 -2.80 -5.95 -9.89
C GLY A 119 -2.54 -7.24 -10.67
N TYR A 120 -1.87 -8.22 -10.08
CA TYR A 120 -1.53 -9.50 -10.72
C TYR A 120 -2.10 -10.68 -9.95
N THR A 121 -2.58 -11.69 -10.67
CA THR A 121 -2.98 -12.97 -10.06
C THR A 121 -1.76 -13.79 -9.70
N THR A 122 -1.85 -14.56 -8.61
CA THR A 122 -0.85 -15.57 -8.32
C THR A 122 -1.16 -16.83 -9.13
N ASP A 123 -0.19 -17.33 -9.87
CA ASP A 123 -0.33 -18.59 -10.60
C ASP A 123 -0.27 -19.83 -9.68
N LYS A 124 0.13 -19.63 -8.43
CA LYS A 124 0.38 -20.71 -7.47
C LYS A 124 -0.25 -20.39 -6.13
N VAL A 125 -1.46 -20.82 -5.97
CA VAL A 125 -2.02 -21.08 -4.64
C VAL A 125 -1.54 -22.47 -4.27
N SER A 126 -0.90 -22.64 -3.11
CA SER A 126 -0.50 -23.97 -2.68
C SER A 126 -1.74 -24.87 -2.62
N PRO A 127 -1.64 -26.17 -2.90
CA PRO A 127 -2.77 -27.09 -2.84
C PRO A 127 -3.44 -27.14 -1.44
N SER A 128 -2.71 -26.73 -0.40
CA SER A 128 -3.22 -26.62 0.96
C SER A 128 -3.97 -25.30 1.25
N GLY A 129 -4.08 -24.41 0.25
CA GLY A 129 -4.67 -23.07 0.43
C GLY A 129 -3.82 -22.13 1.28
N GLN A 130 -2.64 -22.56 1.70
CA GLN A 130 -1.72 -21.74 2.46
C GLN A 130 -0.90 -20.83 1.52
N LEU A 131 -0.58 -19.65 2.03
CA LEU A 131 0.28 -18.70 1.35
C LEU A 131 1.70 -19.20 1.21
N GLU A 132 2.22 -19.03 0.04
CA GLU A 132 3.66 -18.93 -0.10
C GLU A 132 4.14 -17.61 0.54
N PRO A 133 5.29 -17.61 1.24
CA PRO A 133 5.86 -16.39 1.78
C PRO A 133 6.25 -15.42 0.65
N PRO A 134 6.40 -14.13 0.95
CA PRO A 134 6.87 -13.15 -0.02
C PRO A 134 8.19 -13.56 -0.66
N SER A 135 8.29 -13.35 -1.96
CA SER A 135 9.44 -13.73 -2.78
C SER A 135 9.99 -12.51 -3.55
N PRO A 136 11.32 -12.44 -3.77
CA PRO A 136 11.90 -11.43 -4.66
C PRO A 136 11.44 -11.51 -6.12
N LYS A 137 10.72 -12.56 -6.49
CA LYS A 137 10.13 -12.74 -7.83
C LYS A 137 8.69 -12.23 -7.91
N ASP A 138 8.10 -11.87 -6.81
CA ASP A 138 6.72 -11.36 -6.77
C ASP A 138 6.63 -10.00 -7.46
N PHE A 139 5.44 -9.68 -7.95
CA PHE A 139 5.16 -8.33 -8.40
C PHE A 139 5.14 -7.38 -7.21
N PRO A 140 5.68 -6.16 -7.37
CA PRO A 140 5.76 -5.21 -6.29
C PRO A 140 4.40 -4.67 -5.89
N ASN A 141 4.25 -4.33 -4.62
CA ASN A 141 3.13 -3.57 -4.12
C ASN A 141 3.00 -2.25 -4.89
N PHE A 142 1.77 -1.75 -5.07
CA PHE A 142 1.55 -0.47 -5.75
C PHE A 142 2.28 0.69 -5.05
N GLY A 143 2.38 0.69 -3.72
CA GLY A 143 3.16 1.68 -2.96
C GLY A 143 4.65 1.65 -3.32
N SER A 144 5.23 0.47 -3.48
CA SER A 144 6.61 0.28 -3.94
C SER A 144 6.83 0.83 -5.35
N ASN A 145 5.86 0.62 -6.25
CA ASN A 145 5.89 1.22 -7.58
C ASN A 145 5.85 2.75 -7.53
N ILE A 146 5.05 3.32 -6.63
CA ILE A 146 4.98 4.78 -6.44
C ILE A 146 6.31 5.32 -5.95
N VAL A 147 6.92 4.70 -4.95
CA VAL A 147 8.25 5.09 -4.45
C VAL A 147 9.31 5.04 -5.55
N ARG A 148 9.24 4.00 -6.39
CA ARG A 148 10.17 3.86 -7.53
C ARG A 148 10.01 4.97 -8.57
N LEU A 149 8.77 5.37 -8.85
CA LEU A 149 8.45 6.36 -9.88
C LEU A 149 8.56 7.81 -9.38
N LYS A 150 8.28 8.01 -8.09
CA LYS A 150 8.32 9.32 -7.42
C LYS A 150 9.02 9.17 -6.07
N PRO A 151 10.34 9.08 -6.05
CA PRO A 151 11.09 9.02 -4.81
C PRO A 151 10.85 10.29 -3.97
N PRO A 152 10.89 10.20 -2.64
CA PRO A 152 10.72 11.35 -1.78
C PRO A 152 11.87 12.35 -1.98
N THR A 153 11.53 13.63 -1.92
CA THR A 153 12.51 14.73 -1.96
C THR A 153 13.02 15.11 -0.57
N GLU A 154 12.26 14.74 0.44
CA GLU A 154 12.58 14.99 1.85
C GLU A 154 13.02 13.68 2.53
N PRO A 155 13.83 13.74 3.60
CA PRO A 155 14.25 12.56 4.35
C PRO A 155 13.09 12.03 5.21
N MET A 156 12.11 11.43 4.55
CA MET A 156 10.91 10.82 5.13
C MET A 156 10.77 9.38 4.66
N LEU A 157 10.05 8.58 5.44
CA LEU A 157 9.68 7.23 5.03
C LEU A 157 8.69 7.33 3.85
N PRO A 158 9.07 6.86 2.66
CA PRO A 158 8.24 7.05 1.46
C PRO A 158 7.02 6.15 1.42
N PHE A 159 7.09 5.02 2.09
CA PHE A 159 6.02 4.02 2.14
C PHE A 159 5.97 3.37 3.52
N VAL A 160 4.86 3.52 4.20
CA VAL A 160 4.64 2.97 5.54
C VAL A 160 3.41 2.07 5.53
N MET A 161 3.51 0.94 6.17
CA MET A 161 2.41 -0.01 6.36
C MET A 161 2.05 -0.10 7.84
N LEU A 162 0.79 0.19 8.13
CA LEU A 162 0.22 0.23 9.48
C LEU A 162 -0.92 -0.78 9.60
N PRO A 163 -1.17 -1.30 10.74
CA PRO A 163 -0.36 -1.34 11.97
C PRO A 163 0.61 -2.51 11.97
N ARG A 164 0.58 -3.33 10.92
CA ARG A 164 1.35 -4.56 10.77
C ARG A 164 1.44 -4.99 9.31
N PRO A 165 2.31 -5.95 8.96
CA PRO A 165 2.33 -6.53 7.62
C PRO A 165 0.96 -7.11 7.23
N LEU A 166 0.66 -7.12 5.94
CA LEU A 166 -0.49 -7.84 5.42
C LEU A 166 -0.30 -9.33 5.71
N GLN A 167 -1.22 -9.90 6.45
CA GLN A 167 -1.14 -11.28 6.87
C GLN A 167 -2.50 -11.92 7.03
N GLU A 168 -2.52 -13.22 6.92
CA GLU A 168 -3.65 -14.06 7.29
C GLU A 168 -3.20 -14.98 8.41
N SER A 169 -3.95 -15.02 9.50
CA SER A 169 -3.50 -15.68 10.74
C SER A 169 -2.11 -15.11 11.14
N ASN A 170 -1.11 -15.97 11.29
CA ASN A 170 0.25 -15.55 11.64
C ASN A 170 1.22 -15.59 10.45
N VAL A 171 0.71 -15.71 9.21
CA VAL A 171 1.54 -15.81 8.02
C VAL A 171 1.49 -14.51 7.23
N VAL A 172 2.66 -13.87 7.09
CA VAL A 172 2.81 -12.69 6.23
C VAL A 172 2.61 -13.10 4.79
N GLY A 173 1.66 -12.42 4.12
CA GLY A 173 1.28 -12.72 2.76
C GLY A 173 2.12 -12.03 1.69
N LYS A 174 2.02 -12.58 0.47
CA LYS A 174 2.53 -11.90 -0.72
C LYS A 174 1.80 -10.58 -0.96
N GLY A 175 2.43 -9.68 -1.70
CA GLY A 175 1.83 -8.38 -2.08
C GLY A 175 2.12 -7.24 -1.11
N GLY A 176 2.79 -7.52 0.02
CA GLY A 176 3.19 -6.51 0.99
C GLY A 176 4.61 -5.97 0.80
N THR A 177 5.34 -6.40 -0.24
CA THR A 177 6.76 -6.08 -0.42
C THR A 177 7.05 -5.42 -1.76
N GLY A 178 8.30 -4.96 -1.93
CA GLY A 178 8.82 -4.44 -3.18
C GLY A 178 9.02 -5.48 -4.28
N GLY A 179 8.89 -6.77 -3.96
CA GLY A 179 9.02 -7.86 -4.94
C GLY A 179 10.31 -7.74 -5.75
N PHE A 180 10.19 -7.86 -7.08
CA PHE A 180 11.35 -7.79 -7.97
C PHE A 180 12.05 -6.41 -8.03
N LEU A 181 11.46 -5.37 -7.47
CA LEU A 181 12.14 -4.07 -7.30
C LEU A 181 13.20 -4.11 -6.21
N GLY A 182 13.14 -5.10 -5.32
CA GLY A 182 14.07 -5.30 -4.22
C GLY A 182 13.63 -4.64 -2.91
N ARG A 183 14.34 -5.01 -1.84
CA ARG A 183 14.01 -4.61 -0.46
C ARG A 183 14.06 -3.12 -0.19
N ALA A 184 14.77 -2.37 -0.99
CA ALA A 184 14.82 -0.91 -0.87
C ALA A 184 13.45 -0.23 -1.12
N TYR A 185 12.53 -0.96 -1.74
CA TYR A 185 11.18 -0.50 -2.02
C TYR A 185 10.14 -1.18 -1.14
N ASP A 186 10.57 -1.99 -0.15
CA ASP A 186 9.66 -2.55 0.85
C ASP A 186 9.06 -1.42 1.69
N PRO A 187 7.81 -1.57 2.16
CA PRO A 187 7.26 -0.65 3.12
C PRO A 187 8.02 -0.71 4.44
N TYR A 188 8.16 0.42 5.11
CA TYR A 188 8.48 0.43 6.51
C TYR A 188 7.24 -0.05 7.28
N THR A 189 7.36 -1.19 7.90
CA THR A 189 6.24 -1.79 8.63
C THR A 189 6.41 -1.50 10.11
N LEU A 190 5.39 -0.90 10.70
CA LEU A 190 5.34 -0.71 12.14
C LEU A 190 4.77 -1.96 12.79
N TYR A 191 5.39 -2.33 13.89
CA TYR A 191 4.90 -3.43 14.72
C TYR A 191 4.40 -2.86 16.04
N PRO A 192 3.25 -3.33 16.53
CA PRO A 192 2.79 -2.93 17.84
C PRO A 192 3.77 -3.39 18.92
N SER A 193 3.94 -2.57 19.95
CA SER A 193 4.79 -2.94 21.09
C SER A 193 4.16 -4.12 21.83
N GLY A 194 4.94 -5.20 22.00
CA GLY A 194 4.52 -6.30 22.87
C GLY A 194 4.32 -7.66 22.19
N GLY A 195 4.64 -7.80 20.91
CA GLY A 195 4.58 -9.11 20.23
C GLY A 195 3.18 -9.73 20.14
N ASP A 196 2.19 -9.10 20.75
CA ASP A 196 0.81 -9.54 20.75
C ASP A 196 0.11 -8.82 19.59
N MET A 197 -0.40 -9.61 18.65
CA MET A 197 -1.11 -9.14 17.46
C MET A 197 -2.54 -8.69 17.77
N ASP A 198 -2.88 -8.55 19.03
CA ASP A 198 -4.19 -8.11 19.49
C ASP A 198 -4.33 -6.58 19.25
N MET A 199 -5.09 -6.24 18.23
CA MET A 199 -5.39 -4.86 17.85
C MET A 199 -6.02 -4.04 18.99
N GLN A 200 -6.69 -4.68 19.94
CA GLN A 200 -7.32 -3.99 21.06
C GLN A 200 -6.32 -3.52 22.12
N LYS A 201 -5.13 -4.11 22.12
CA LYS A 201 -4.04 -3.75 23.05
C LYS A 201 -3.02 -2.80 22.46
N MET A 202 -3.21 -2.35 21.22
CA MET A 202 -2.31 -1.42 20.55
C MET A 202 -2.46 -0.01 21.11
N THR A 203 -1.80 0.27 22.20
CA THR A 203 -1.80 1.60 22.82
C THR A 203 -0.63 2.48 22.39
N ARG A 204 0.43 1.90 21.83
CA ARG A 204 1.62 2.64 21.41
C ARG A 204 2.30 1.99 20.21
N ILE A 205 2.72 2.83 19.28
CA ILE A 205 3.58 2.43 18.15
C ILE A 205 5.03 2.63 18.60
N LYS A 206 5.85 1.57 18.53
CA LYS A 206 7.29 1.68 18.78
C LYS A 206 8.02 1.97 17.48
N ILE A 207 8.84 3.01 17.52
CA ILE A 207 9.71 3.43 16.41
C ILE A 207 11.17 3.45 16.86
N ASP A 208 11.54 2.49 17.70
CA ASP A 208 12.89 2.40 18.29
C ASP A 208 13.98 2.39 17.20
N ASP A 209 13.69 1.79 16.04
CA ASP A 209 14.62 1.71 14.90
C ASP A 209 14.93 3.07 14.25
N LEU A 210 14.12 4.09 14.49
CA LEU A 210 14.32 5.46 14.00
C LEU A 210 14.97 6.38 15.04
N GLN A 211 15.34 5.84 16.19
CA GLN A 211 16.00 6.58 17.24
C GLN A 211 17.49 6.28 17.27
N LEU A 212 18.27 7.31 17.53
CA LEU A 212 19.66 7.10 17.86
C LEU A 212 19.75 6.40 19.21
N LEU A 213 20.59 5.37 19.29
CA LEU A 213 20.93 4.78 20.59
C LEU A 213 21.57 5.85 21.49
N PRO A 214 21.35 5.82 22.81
CA PRO A 214 21.81 6.86 23.74
C PRO A 214 23.32 7.14 23.68
N ASP A 215 24.10 6.14 23.28
CA ASP A 215 25.56 6.20 23.13
C ASP A 215 26.04 6.52 21.71
N VAL A 216 25.10 6.74 20.75
CA VAL A 216 25.43 7.01 19.35
C VAL A 216 25.00 8.42 18.96
N PHE A 217 25.94 9.32 18.89
CA PHE A 217 25.72 10.69 18.41
C PHE A 217 25.71 10.75 16.88
N ALA A 218 25.00 11.72 16.29
CA ALA A 218 24.94 11.95 14.85
C ALA A 218 26.34 12.02 14.21
N THR A 219 27.27 12.74 14.83
CA THR A 219 28.67 12.84 14.37
C THR A 219 29.40 11.51 14.32
N ARG A 220 29.05 10.56 15.20
CA ARG A 220 29.62 9.20 15.16
C ARG A 220 29.08 8.39 14.00
N LEU A 221 27.81 8.55 13.65
CA LEU A 221 27.21 7.93 12.45
C LEU A 221 27.83 8.50 11.18
N GLU A 222 27.98 9.80 11.06
CA GLU A 222 28.63 10.45 9.93
C GLU A 222 30.05 9.96 9.71
N ARG A 223 30.84 9.83 10.80
CA ARG A 223 32.19 9.25 10.72
C ARG A 223 32.19 7.80 10.27
N ARG A 224 31.23 6.98 10.72
CA ARG A 224 31.08 5.60 10.27
C ARG A 224 30.72 5.52 8.80
N ALA A 225 29.83 6.40 8.31
CA ALA A 225 29.48 6.49 6.91
C ALA A 225 30.70 6.85 6.04
N SER A 226 31.47 7.86 6.43
CA SER A 226 32.71 8.26 5.76
C SER A 226 33.78 7.16 5.74
N LEU A 227 33.95 6.44 6.87
CA LEU A 227 34.88 5.31 6.94
C LEU A 227 34.46 4.18 6.01
N ARG A 228 33.18 3.84 5.99
CA ARG A 228 32.61 2.84 5.08
C ARG A 228 32.89 3.21 3.62
N GLU A 229 32.62 4.45 3.23
CA GLU A 229 32.87 4.93 1.88
C GLU A 229 34.35 4.82 1.50
N THR A 230 35.23 5.17 2.43
CA THR A 230 36.68 5.05 2.23
C THR A 230 37.13 3.60 2.02
N ILE A 231 36.56 2.68 2.80
CA ILE A 231 36.86 1.23 2.66
C ILE A 231 36.31 0.71 1.34
N SER A 232 35.09 1.05 0.99
CA SER A 232 34.44 0.60 -0.26
C SER A 232 35.23 1.04 -1.48
N LYS A 233 35.71 2.27 -1.54
CA LYS A 233 36.56 2.80 -2.64
C LYS A 233 37.91 2.11 -2.78
N LYS A 234 38.41 1.47 -1.73
CA LYS A 234 39.70 0.74 -1.75
C LYS A 234 39.57 -0.73 -2.16
N MET A 235 38.37 -1.23 -2.30
CA MET A 235 38.08 -2.64 -2.61
C MET A 235 37.23 -2.74 -3.89
N ASN A 236 37.87 -2.90 -5.04
CA ASN A 236 37.21 -2.85 -6.37
C ASN A 236 35.94 -3.72 -6.46
N LYS A 237 35.97 -4.96 -5.95
CA LYS A 237 34.79 -5.83 -5.94
C LYS A 237 33.65 -5.30 -5.07
N VAL A 238 33.99 -4.65 -3.97
CA VAL A 238 32.98 -4.02 -3.09
C VAL A 238 32.43 -2.77 -3.76
N GLU A 239 33.30 -2.00 -4.43
CA GLU A 239 32.89 -0.80 -5.17
C GLU A 239 31.91 -1.13 -6.31
N GLU A 240 32.16 -2.20 -7.07
CA GLU A 240 31.24 -2.68 -8.11
C GLU A 240 29.89 -3.06 -7.50
N ALA A 241 29.88 -3.89 -6.46
CA ALA A 241 28.65 -4.28 -5.78
C ALA A 241 27.89 -3.08 -5.18
N VAL A 242 28.61 -2.09 -4.62
CA VAL A 242 28.01 -0.88 -4.08
C VAL A 242 27.34 -0.06 -5.19
N LYS A 243 27.93 0.01 -6.38
CA LYS A 243 27.34 0.69 -7.55
C LYS A 243 26.16 -0.06 -8.11
N ASP A 244 26.28 -1.38 -8.31
CA ASP A 244 25.23 -2.22 -8.89
C ASP A 244 23.96 -2.24 -8.04
N TYR A 245 24.12 -2.28 -6.73
CA TYR A 245 23.00 -2.30 -5.79
C TYR A 245 22.63 -0.93 -5.23
N LYS A 246 23.27 0.16 -5.68
CA LYS A 246 23.04 1.54 -5.21
C LYS A 246 23.09 1.68 -3.69
N LEU A 247 23.95 0.91 -3.03
CA LEU A 247 23.99 0.83 -1.57
C LEU A 247 24.29 2.18 -0.91
N ASN A 248 25.10 3.04 -1.53
CA ASN A 248 25.39 4.36 -0.97
C ASN A 248 24.13 5.22 -0.88
N GLU A 249 23.30 5.24 -1.94
CA GLU A 249 22.05 6.02 -1.94
C GLU A 249 21.13 5.60 -0.78
N TYR A 250 21.03 4.30 -0.52
CA TYR A 250 20.19 3.78 0.57
C TYR A 250 20.75 4.10 1.95
N TYR A 251 22.07 3.99 2.11
CA TYR A 251 22.70 4.35 3.36
C TYR A 251 22.57 5.83 3.67
N ASP A 252 22.72 6.70 2.68
CA ASP A 252 22.59 8.14 2.84
C ASP A 252 21.15 8.52 3.16
N GLN A 253 20.17 7.88 2.51
CA GLN A 253 18.76 8.06 2.84
C GLN A 253 18.45 7.62 4.27
N ALA A 254 18.91 6.45 4.69
CA ALA A 254 18.70 5.93 6.04
C ALA A 254 19.37 6.83 7.10
N LEU A 255 20.59 7.29 6.82
CA LEU A 255 21.33 8.18 7.71
C LEU A 255 20.61 9.53 7.88
N ASN A 256 20.19 10.13 6.77
CA ASN A 256 19.44 11.37 6.76
C ASN A 256 18.09 11.25 7.47
N LEU A 257 17.41 10.11 7.31
CA LEU A 257 16.14 9.83 7.98
C LEU A 257 16.32 9.84 9.52
N ILE A 258 17.36 9.17 10.01
CA ILE A 258 17.63 9.08 11.45
C ILE A 258 18.11 10.42 12.02
N ILE A 259 19.02 11.10 11.32
CA ILE A 259 19.63 12.36 11.81
C ILE A 259 18.62 13.50 11.76
N SER A 260 17.78 13.59 10.72
CA SER A 260 16.82 14.69 10.60
C SER A 260 15.74 14.70 11.68
N GLY A 261 15.43 13.54 12.26
CA GLY A 261 14.37 13.38 13.25
C GLY A 261 12.94 13.58 12.70
N LYS A 262 12.77 14.01 11.47
CA LYS A 262 11.45 14.29 10.85
C LYS A 262 10.52 13.08 10.86
N ALA A 263 11.05 11.88 10.59
CA ALA A 263 10.25 10.67 10.65
C ALA A 263 9.77 10.39 12.07
N ARG A 264 10.61 10.61 13.08
CA ARG A 264 10.24 10.45 14.49
C ARG A 264 9.13 11.41 14.89
N GLU A 265 9.24 12.68 14.49
CA GLU A 265 8.21 13.70 14.75
C GLU A 265 6.87 13.32 14.13
N ALA A 266 6.87 12.73 12.93
CA ALA A 266 5.65 12.30 12.25
C ALA A 266 4.90 11.16 13.00
N PHE A 267 5.58 10.41 13.86
CA PHE A 267 4.99 9.34 14.68
C PHE A 267 4.85 9.71 16.15
N ALA A 268 5.24 10.92 16.56
CA ALA A 268 4.97 11.43 17.89
C ALA A 268 3.48 11.80 17.97
N LEU A 269 2.69 10.83 18.38
CA LEU A 269 1.26 11.01 18.67
C LEU A 269 1.14 11.28 20.16
N ASP A 270 0.84 12.54 20.53
CA ASP A 270 0.53 12.96 21.89
C ASP A 270 -0.85 12.47 22.34
#